data_7957f28d7510ee0c4be1dc7d0b3ad544
#
_entry.id   7957f28d7510ee0c4be1dc7d0b3ad544
#
_cell.length_a   1.000
_cell.length_b   1.000
_cell.length_c   1.000
_cell.angle_alpha   90.00
_cell.angle_beta   90.00
_cell.angle_gamma   90.00
#
_symmetry.space_group_name_H-M   'P 1'
#
loop_
_entity.id
_entity.type
_entity.pdbx_description
1 polymer ?
#
loop_
_entity_poly.entity_id
_entity_poly.type
_entity_poly.pdbx_seq_one_letter_code
_entity_poly.pdbx_strand_id
1 'polypeptide(L)'
;WVTSEVLPTIRKHGVYMTPELIERTLADPDFIIGLATQLKEEKNKRLEAERFNKQISISKNSLLVREVAKIASKENIIIGEKRLWNKLREWGLVFKSSTEPIQEYINRGYFEVIEGTKDTYKGTFTYRTTRVTGKGQVYIIKRLIKEHEGTA
;
A
#
# COMPACT_ATOMS: atom_id res chain seq x y z
N TRP A 1 25.98 -24.44 0.56
CA TRP A 1 26.13 -23.86 -0.78
C TRP A 1 26.07 -22.33 -0.77
N VAL A 2 24.99 -21.70 -0.26
CA VAL A 2 24.86 -20.22 -0.23
C VAL A 2 26.00 -19.57 0.56
N THR A 3 26.32 -20.07 1.73
CA THR A 3 27.34 -19.50 2.61
C THR A 3 28.78 -19.85 2.20
N SER A 4 28.97 -20.98 1.55
CA SER A 4 30.29 -21.48 1.16
C SER A 4 30.75 -21.04 -0.21
N GLU A 5 29.83 -20.73 -1.11
CA GLU A 5 30.13 -20.42 -2.52
C GLU A 5 29.57 -19.06 -2.97
N VAL A 6 28.25 -18.84 -2.80
CA VAL A 6 27.57 -17.64 -3.28
C VAL A 6 28.03 -16.37 -2.56
N LEU A 7 27.99 -16.37 -1.22
CA LEU A 7 28.38 -15.19 -0.43
C LEU A 7 29.86 -14.80 -0.60
N PRO A 8 30.84 -15.75 -0.58
CA PRO A 8 32.23 -15.42 -0.85
C PRO A 8 32.46 -14.86 -2.25
N THR A 9 31.75 -15.39 -3.26
CA THR A 9 31.86 -14.92 -4.64
C THR A 9 31.30 -13.51 -4.80
N ILE A 10 30.14 -13.22 -4.19
CA ILE A 10 29.57 -11.86 -4.17
C ILE A 10 30.51 -10.89 -3.46
N ARG A 11 31.14 -11.30 -2.35
CA ARG A 11 32.07 -10.44 -1.60
C ARG A 11 33.33 -10.11 -2.42
N LYS A 12 33.84 -11.03 -3.23
CA LYS A 12 35.05 -10.83 -4.05
C LYS A 12 34.77 -10.09 -5.35
N HIS A 13 33.67 -10.38 -6.01
CA HIS A 13 33.40 -9.94 -7.39
C HIS A 13 32.17 -9.05 -7.53
N GLY A 14 31.43 -8.81 -6.44
CA GLY A 14 30.25 -7.98 -6.42
C GLY A 14 28.98 -8.66 -6.97
N VAL A 15 29.11 -9.80 -7.63
CA VAL A 15 28.01 -10.54 -8.24
C VAL A 15 28.32 -12.05 -8.23
N TYR A 16 27.29 -12.88 -8.19
CA TYR A 16 27.33 -14.31 -8.42
C TYR A 16 26.57 -14.63 -9.70
N MET A 17 27.20 -15.35 -10.62
CA MET A 17 26.59 -15.84 -11.85
C MET A 17 26.79 -17.35 -11.95
N THR A 18 25.76 -18.07 -12.38
CA THR A 18 25.92 -19.50 -12.69
C THR A 18 26.71 -19.67 -13.98
N PRO A 19 27.38 -20.82 -14.18
CA PRO A 19 28.12 -21.11 -15.42
C PRO A 19 27.28 -20.89 -16.69
N GLU A 20 26.04 -21.36 -16.68
CA GLU A 20 25.11 -21.21 -17.82
C GLU A 20 24.79 -19.72 -18.10
N LEU A 21 24.68 -18.90 -17.04
CA LEU A 21 24.44 -17.48 -17.20
C LEU A 21 25.66 -16.76 -17.76
N ILE A 22 26.87 -17.18 -17.37
CA ILE A 22 28.12 -16.66 -17.92
C ILE A 22 28.23 -16.99 -19.40
N GLU A 23 27.96 -18.23 -19.79
CA GLU A 23 28.00 -18.63 -21.20
C GLU A 23 27.00 -17.86 -22.06
N ARG A 24 25.75 -17.70 -21.60
CA ARG A 24 24.76 -16.90 -22.31
C ARG A 24 25.15 -15.43 -22.44
N THR A 25 25.80 -14.90 -21.43
CA THR A 25 26.29 -13.53 -21.39
C THR A 25 27.41 -13.29 -22.39
N LEU A 26 28.32 -14.26 -22.51
CA LEU A 26 29.43 -14.19 -23.49
C LEU A 26 28.95 -14.40 -24.92
N ALA A 27 27.89 -15.22 -25.10
CA ALA A 27 27.29 -15.49 -26.41
C ALA A 27 26.44 -14.33 -26.93
N ASP A 28 25.75 -13.60 -26.01
CA ASP A 28 24.82 -12.51 -26.34
C ASP A 28 24.98 -11.35 -25.33
N PRO A 29 25.81 -10.34 -25.66
CA PRO A 29 25.99 -9.17 -24.82
C PRO A 29 24.67 -8.38 -24.58
N ASP A 30 23.73 -8.40 -25.53
CA ASP A 30 22.45 -7.71 -25.42
C ASP A 30 21.55 -8.33 -24.34
N PHE A 31 21.77 -9.60 -24.03
CA PHE A 31 21.09 -10.29 -22.94
C PHE A 31 21.34 -9.61 -21.58
N ILE A 32 22.57 -9.21 -21.27
CA ILE A 32 22.87 -8.45 -20.04
C ILE A 32 22.23 -7.09 -20.04
N ILE A 33 22.24 -6.39 -21.16
CA ILE A 33 21.61 -5.08 -21.29
C ILE A 33 20.11 -5.20 -21.04
N GLY A 34 19.46 -6.22 -21.59
CA GLY A 34 18.04 -6.53 -21.33
C GLY A 34 17.76 -6.81 -19.85
N LEU A 35 18.57 -7.65 -19.21
CA LEU A 35 18.43 -7.99 -17.78
C LEU A 35 18.66 -6.78 -16.88
N ALA A 36 19.69 -5.97 -17.15
CA ALA A 36 19.98 -4.75 -16.42
C ALA A 36 18.86 -3.70 -16.57
N THR A 37 18.26 -3.60 -17.75
CA THR A 37 17.12 -2.71 -18.03
C THR A 37 15.89 -3.15 -17.24
N GLN A 38 15.56 -4.44 -17.24
CA GLN A 38 14.44 -4.98 -16.45
C GLN A 38 14.65 -4.73 -14.96
N LEU A 39 15.84 -4.98 -14.43
CA LEU A 39 16.18 -4.71 -13.03
C LEU A 39 16.04 -3.22 -12.69
N LYS A 40 16.45 -2.33 -13.59
CA LYS A 40 16.30 -0.88 -13.41
C LYS A 40 14.85 -0.46 -13.39
N GLU A 41 14.03 -0.99 -14.29
CA GLU A 41 12.59 -0.70 -14.34
C GLU A 41 11.87 -1.20 -13.08
N GLU A 42 12.17 -2.44 -12.65
CA GLU A 42 11.59 -3.02 -11.45
C GLU A 42 11.99 -2.24 -10.20
N LYS A 43 13.28 -1.85 -10.10
CA LYS A 43 13.77 -0.99 -9.02
C LYS A 43 13.08 0.38 -9.00
N ASN A 44 12.88 0.99 -10.16
CA ASN A 44 12.19 2.27 -10.25
C ASN A 44 10.72 2.15 -9.81
N LYS A 45 9.99 1.16 -10.30
CA LYS A 45 8.60 0.87 -9.86
C LYS A 45 8.53 0.65 -8.35
N ARG A 46 9.48 -0.07 -7.79
CA ARG A 46 9.56 -0.29 -6.33
C ARG A 46 9.83 1.00 -5.57
N LEU A 47 10.77 1.83 -6.03
CA LEU A 47 11.08 3.12 -5.42
C LEU A 47 9.89 4.11 -5.47
N GLU A 48 9.15 4.13 -6.57
CA GLU A 48 7.94 4.95 -6.70
C GLU A 48 6.87 4.49 -5.71
N ALA A 49 6.63 3.17 -5.62
CA ALA A 49 5.71 2.61 -4.64
C ALA A 49 6.15 2.89 -3.19
N GLU A 50 7.44 2.82 -2.89
CA GLU A 50 7.98 3.16 -1.57
C GLU A 50 7.84 4.66 -1.25
N ARG A 51 8.09 5.55 -2.23
CA ARG A 51 7.88 7.00 -2.08
C ARG A 51 6.42 7.32 -1.80
N PHE A 52 5.50 6.74 -2.55
CA PHE A 52 4.07 6.90 -2.34
C PHE A 52 3.67 6.44 -0.92
N ASN A 53 4.08 5.24 -0.52
CA ASN A 53 3.83 4.72 0.82
C ASN A 53 4.39 5.62 1.92
N LYS A 54 5.60 6.16 1.72
CA LYS A 54 6.25 7.05 2.67
C LYS A 54 5.54 8.39 2.79
N GLN A 55 5.11 8.99 1.69
CA GLN A 55 4.37 10.25 1.70
C GLN A 55 3.04 10.13 2.47
N ILE A 56 2.30 9.05 2.26
CA ILE A 56 1.05 8.80 2.99
C ILE A 56 1.32 8.48 4.46
N SER A 57 2.34 7.68 4.77
CA SER A 57 2.67 7.30 6.16
C SER A 57 3.16 8.47 7.01
N ILE A 58 3.80 9.47 6.42
CA ILE A 58 4.30 10.67 7.11
C ILE A 58 3.18 11.67 7.40
N SER A 59 2.04 11.56 6.71
CA SER A 59 0.87 12.38 7.00
C SER A 59 0.40 12.07 8.43
N LYS A 60 0.74 12.96 9.36
CA LYS A 60 0.25 12.90 10.75
C LYS A 60 -1.27 13.12 10.85
N ASN A 61 -1.89 13.52 9.76
CA ASN A 61 -3.31 13.82 9.71
C ASN A 61 -4.07 12.60 9.15
N SER A 62 -4.94 12.06 9.97
CA SER A 62 -5.93 11.10 9.52
C SER A 62 -6.95 11.74 8.59
N LEU A 63 -7.43 10.99 7.61
CA LEU A 63 -8.39 11.43 6.61
C LEU A 63 -9.76 10.81 6.83
N LEU A 64 -10.78 11.51 6.39
CA LEU A 64 -12.12 10.94 6.28
C LEU A 64 -12.16 9.89 5.15
N VAL A 65 -13.03 8.89 5.27
CA VAL A 65 -13.17 7.85 4.25
C VAL A 65 -13.48 8.42 2.86
N ARG A 66 -14.25 9.50 2.78
CA ARG A 66 -14.51 10.22 1.51
C ARG A 66 -13.24 10.82 0.88
N GLU A 67 -12.28 11.22 1.71
CA GLU A 67 -11.01 11.79 1.23
C GLU A 67 -10.10 10.67 0.72
N VAL A 68 -10.11 9.52 1.39
CA VAL A 68 -9.41 8.32 0.92
C VAL A 68 -9.99 7.85 -0.42
N ALA A 69 -11.31 7.91 -0.63
CA ALA A 69 -11.92 7.60 -1.91
C ALA A 69 -11.44 8.53 -3.03
N LYS A 70 -11.25 9.84 -2.74
CA LYS A 70 -10.67 10.79 -3.70
C LYS A 70 -9.21 10.49 -4.03
N ILE A 71 -8.43 10.01 -3.04
CA ILE A 71 -7.04 9.61 -3.27
C ILE A 71 -6.99 8.35 -4.15
N ALA A 72 -7.85 7.36 -3.90
CA ALA A 72 -7.95 6.17 -4.74
C ALA A 72 -8.26 6.51 -6.21
N SER A 73 -9.03 7.58 -6.46
CA SER A 73 -9.30 8.05 -7.83
C SER A 73 -8.06 8.56 -8.56
N LYS A 74 -7.03 9.04 -7.84
CA LYS A 74 -5.73 9.42 -8.44
C LYS A 74 -4.92 8.21 -8.89
N GLU A 75 -5.19 7.05 -8.31
CA GLU A 75 -4.61 5.76 -8.68
C GLU A 75 -5.48 5.02 -9.73
N ASN A 76 -6.28 5.75 -10.50
CA ASN A 76 -7.20 5.23 -11.52
C ASN A 76 -8.30 4.28 -10.97
N ILE A 77 -8.56 4.29 -9.67
CA ILE A 77 -9.63 3.51 -9.05
C ILE A 77 -10.81 4.42 -8.75
N ILE A 78 -11.78 4.42 -9.65
CA ILE A 78 -12.99 5.26 -9.51
C ILE A 78 -13.93 4.63 -8.46
N ILE A 79 -13.80 5.08 -7.22
CA ILE A 79 -14.62 4.64 -6.11
C ILE A 79 -15.17 5.85 -5.33
N GLY A 80 -16.48 5.86 -5.10
CA GLY A 80 -17.12 6.87 -4.25
C GLY A 80 -17.15 6.46 -2.78
N GLU A 81 -17.39 7.41 -1.89
CA GLU A 81 -17.44 7.19 -0.44
C GLU A 81 -18.34 6.01 -0.04
N LYS A 82 -19.57 5.94 -0.56
CA LYS A 82 -20.52 4.85 -0.23
C LYS A 82 -20.00 3.48 -0.63
N ARG A 83 -19.39 3.38 -1.83
CA ARG A 83 -18.79 2.13 -2.31
C ARG A 83 -17.57 1.75 -1.47
N LEU A 84 -16.75 2.72 -1.07
CA LEU A 84 -15.61 2.45 -0.20
C LEU A 84 -16.07 1.97 1.18
N TRP A 85 -17.10 2.56 1.78
CA TRP A 85 -17.69 2.05 3.02
C TRP A 85 -18.17 0.59 2.89
N ASN A 86 -18.81 0.24 1.77
CA ASN A 86 -19.25 -1.13 1.51
C ASN A 86 -18.05 -2.08 1.43
N LYS A 87 -16.97 -1.69 0.72
CA LYS A 87 -15.73 -2.46 0.67
C LYS A 87 -15.11 -2.66 2.04
N LEU A 88 -15.05 -1.62 2.86
CA LEU A 88 -14.54 -1.74 4.24
C LEU A 88 -15.37 -2.72 5.08
N ARG A 89 -16.70 -2.80 4.87
CA ARG A 89 -17.58 -3.79 5.51
C ARG A 89 -17.36 -5.20 4.99
N GLU A 90 -17.25 -5.37 3.66
CA GLU A 90 -16.94 -6.65 3.02
C GLU A 90 -15.61 -7.20 3.52
N TRP A 91 -14.62 -6.35 3.69
CA TRP A 91 -13.31 -6.73 4.21
C TRP A 91 -13.29 -6.97 5.73
N GLY A 92 -14.37 -6.67 6.41
CA GLY A 92 -14.47 -6.81 7.86
C GLY A 92 -13.61 -5.81 8.63
N LEU A 93 -13.31 -4.64 8.07
CA LEU A 93 -12.56 -3.58 8.74
C LEU A 93 -13.44 -2.71 9.62
N VAL A 94 -14.72 -2.61 9.28
CA VAL A 94 -15.76 -1.88 10.02
C VAL A 94 -16.97 -2.77 10.23
N PHE A 95 -17.78 -2.45 11.23
CA PHE A 95 -19.00 -3.20 11.51
C PHE A 95 -20.02 -3.09 10.34
N LYS A 96 -20.79 -4.17 10.10
CA LYS A 96 -21.72 -4.27 8.98
C LYS A 96 -22.81 -3.19 8.99
N SER A 97 -23.30 -2.82 10.17
CA SER A 97 -24.41 -1.89 10.37
C SER A 97 -23.99 -0.48 10.77
N SER A 98 -22.68 -0.22 10.85
CA SER A 98 -22.19 1.08 11.33
C SER A 98 -20.98 1.58 10.49
N THR A 99 -20.50 2.77 10.81
CA THR A 99 -19.24 3.31 10.29
C THR A 99 -18.10 3.16 11.30
N GLU A 100 -18.35 2.43 12.38
CA GLU A 100 -17.38 2.19 13.45
C GLU A 100 -16.38 1.10 13.04
N PRO A 101 -15.07 1.34 13.19
CA PRO A 101 -14.05 0.34 12.88
C PRO A 101 -14.00 -0.73 13.96
N ILE A 102 -13.66 -1.95 13.54
CA ILE A 102 -13.43 -3.05 14.47
C ILE A 102 -12.16 -2.77 15.28
N GLN A 103 -12.20 -3.04 16.59
CA GLN A 103 -11.15 -2.69 17.54
C GLN A 103 -9.77 -3.20 17.13
N GLU A 104 -9.69 -4.36 16.52
CA GLU A 104 -8.45 -4.93 16.01
C GLU A 104 -7.73 -3.99 15.04
N TYR A 105 -8.46 -3.33 14.14
CA TYR A 105 -7.87 -2.42 13.14
C TYR A 105 -7.55 -1.05 13.71
N ILE A 106 -8.19 -0.64 14.80
CA ILE A 106 -7.77 0.52 15.60
C ILE A 106 -6.43 0.19 16.27
N ASN A 107 -6.30 -0.97 16.91
CA ASN A 107 -5.08 -1.42 17.57
C ASN A 107 -3.91 -1.58 16.57
N ARG A 108 -4.19 -2.00 15.35
CA ARG A 108 -3.21 -2.05 14.24
C ARG A 108 -2.82 -0.67 13.71
N GLY A 109 -3.53 0.38 14.14
CA GLY A 109 -3.29 1.75 13.74
C GLY A 109 -3.76 2.09 12.32
N TYR A 110 -4.79 1.42 11.81
CA TYR A 110 -5.38 1.73 10.50
C TYR A 110 -6.47 2.79 10.60
N PHE A 111 -7.16 2.83 11.72
CA PHE A 111 -8.24 3.78 11.99
C PHE A 111 -8.03 4.46 13.33
N GLU A 112 -8.62 5.64 13.46
CA GLU A 112 -8.83 6.33 14.70
C GLU A 112 -10.28 6.83 14.76
N VAL A 113 -10.83 6.94 15.94
CA VAL A 113 -12.16 7.48 16.18
C VAL A 113 -12.02 8.78 16.96
N ILE A 114 -12.49 9.87 16.38
CA ILE A 114 -12.46 11.18 17.02
C ILE A 114 -13.87 11.49 17.51
N GLU A 115 -13.99 11.81 18.79
CA GLU A 115 -15.20 12.32 19.38
C GLU A 115 -15.26 13.84 19.27
N GLY A 116 -16.42 14.35 18.94
CA GLY A 116 -16.69 15.77 18.91
C GLY A 116 -18.03 16.06 19.53
N THR A 117 -18.22 17.29 20.00
CA THR A 117 -19.50 17.78 20.50
C THR A 117 -20.04 18.84 19.56
N LYS A 118 -21.34 18.83 19.35
CA LYS A 118 -22.05 19.84 18.56
C LYS A 118 -23.22 20.37 19.35
N ASP A 119 -23.18 21.65 19.61
CA ASP A 119 -24.31 22.33 20.27
C ASP A 119 -25.41 22.67 19.25
N THR A 120 -26.63 22.30 19.59
CA THR A 120 -27.80 22.61 18.79
C THR A 120 -28.87 23.23 19.71
N TYR A 121 -29.90 23.81 19.11
CA TYR A 121 -31.02 24.37 19.88
C TYR A 121 -31.78 23.34 20.78
N LYS A 122 -31.54 22.03 20.54
CA LYS A 122 -32.07 20.90 21.31
C LYS A 122 -31.11 20.36 22.38
N GLY A 123 -29.91 20.94 22.48
CA GLY A 123 -28.88 20.51 23.42
C GLY A 123 -27.55 20.15 22.74
N THR A 124 -26.62 19.70 23.56
CA THR A 124 -25.29 19.26 23.12
C THR A 124 -25.32 17.79 22.73
N PHE A 125 -24.91 17.47 21.53
CA PHE A 125 -24.78 16.08 21.01
C PHE A 125 -23.34 15.72 20.85
N THR A 126 -22.95 14.54 21.33
CA THR A 126 -21.64 13.93 21.05
C THR A 126 -21.75 13.10 19.77
N TYR A 127 -20.82 13.28 18.85
CA TYR A 127 -20.70 12.46 17.65
C TYR A 127 -19.31 11.84 17.55
N ARG A 128 -19.25 10.69 16.91
CA ARG A 128 -18.00 9.98 16.65
C ARG A 128 -17.73 9.96 15.15
N THR A 129 -16.49 10.28 14.77
CA THR A 129 -16.06 10.28 13.37
C THR A 129 -14.92 9.29 13.20
N THR A 130 -15.12 8.30 12.36
CA THR A 130 -14.08 7.36 11.94
C THR A 130 -13.16 8.04 10.94
N ARG A 131 -11.88 8.02 11.23
CA ARG A 131 -10.84 8.54 10.34
C ARG A 131 -9.84 7.44 10.02
N VAL A 132 -9.24 7.55 8.85
CA VAL A 132 -8.24 6.61 8.33
C VAL A 132 -6.87 7.22 8.53
N THR A 133 -5.99 6.55 9.26
CA THR A 133 -4.62 6.97 9.47
C THR A 133 -3.79 6.82 8.18
N GLY A 134 -2.60 7.40 8.11
CA GLY A 134 -1.70 7.21 6.97
C GLY A 134 -1.42 5.73 6.68
N LYS A 135 -1.24 4.91 7.72
CA LYS A 135 -1.05 3.45 7.58
C LYS A 135 -2.30 2.77 7.02
N GLY A 136 -3.49 3.18 7.48
CA GLY A 136 -4.77 2.69 6.98
C GLY A 136 -5.01 3.05 5.52
N GLN A 137 -4.66 4.27 5.11
CA GLN A 137 -4.75 4.73 3.72
C GLN A 137 -3.94 3.83 2.78
N VAL A 138 -2.66 3.58 3.11
CA VAL A 138 -1.80 2.68 2.34
C VAL A 138 -2.41 1.28 2.22
N TYR A 139 -2.91 0.74 3.32
CA TYR A 139 -3.52 -0.59 3.35
C TYR A 139 -4.75 -0.68 2.44
N ILE A 140 -5.66 0.29 2.57
CA ILE A 140 -6.92 0.34 1.82
C ILE A 140 -6.64 0.50 0.32
N ILE A 141 -5.76 1.44 -0.06
CA ILE A 141 -5.45 1.69 -1.47
C ILE A 141 -4.79 0.47 -2.11
N LYS A 142 -3.81 -0.14 -1.46
CA LYS A 142 -3.17 -1.37 -1.96
C LYS A 142 -4.17 -2.50 -2.18
N ARG A 143 -5.13 -2.65 -1.28
CA ARG A 143 -6.15 -3.68 -1.38
C ARG A 143 -7.11 -3.41 -2.53
N LEU A 144 -7.50 -2.14 -2.73
CA LEU A 144 -8.32 -1.73 -3.88
C LEU A 144 -7.61 -1.98 -5.21
N ILE A 145 -6.32 -1.64 -5.31
CA ILE A 145 -5.50 -1.91 -6.51
C ILE A 145 -5.51 -3.40 -6.82
N LYS A 146 -5.20 -4.23 -5.83
CA LYS A 146 -5.17 -5.68 -6.00
C LYS A 146 -6.50 -6.27 -6.47
N GLU A 147 -7.61 -5.78 -5.94
CA GLU A 147 -8.95 -6.23 -6.38
C GLU A 147 -9.25 -5.75 -7.81
N HIS A 148 -8.83 -4.54 -8.16
CA HIS A 148 -9.04 -3.99 -9.51
C HIS A 148 -8.22 -4.76 -10.56
N GLU A 149 -6.98 -5.10 -10.26
CA GLU A 149 -6.11 -5.91 -11.13
C GLU A 149 -6.60 -7.36 -11.27
N GLY A 150 -7.20 -7.92 -10.21
CA GLY A 150 -7.76 -9.29 -10.22
C GLY A 150 -9.11 -9.42 -10.94
N THR A 151 -9.72 -8.29 -11.32
CA THR A 151 -11.03 -8.26 -12.01
C THR A 151 -10.89 -7.86 -13.50
N ALA A 152 -9.69 -7.49 -13.93
CA ALA A 152 -9.33 -7.23 -15.31
C ALA A 152 -8.77 -8.49 -15.96
#